data_d84c1eec3eb2c61f3f5c3aae0b482b26
#
_entry.id   d84c1eec3eb2c61f3f5c3aae0b482b26
#
_cell.length_a   1.000
_cell.length_b   1.000
_cell.length_c   1.000
_cell.angle_alpha   90.00
_cell.angle_beta   90.00
_cell.angle_gamma   90.00
#
_symmetry.space_group_name_H-M   'P 1'
#
loop_
_entity.id
_entity.type
_entity.pdbx_description
1 polymer ?
#
loop_
_entity_poly.entity_id
_entity_poly.type
_entity_poly.pdbx_seq_one_letter_code
_entity_poly.pdbx_strand_id
1 'polypeptide(L)' 'MKIKITKIDGNRQFGTIGGVMFNAKVYDEPSDFGINNGKISKLWIDGMANYDRGWDKIPQTQKAFRRVKELVEYFDRH' A
#
# COMPACT_ATOMS: atom_id res chain seq x y z
N MET A 1 -0.59 -8.33 -10.61
CA MET A 1 -1.93 -8.54 -10.05
C MET A 1 -2.81 -7.38 -10.42
N LYS A 2 -4.12 -7.62 -10.49
CA LYS A 2 -5.05 -6.55 -10.81
C LYS A 2 -5.29 -5.65 -9.60
N ILE A 3 -5.07 -4.36 -9.79
CA ILE A 3 -5.33 -3.33 -8.77
C ILE A 3 -6.57 -2.55 -9.20
N LYS A 4 -7.56 -2.48 -8.31
CA LYS A 4 -8.77 -1.67 -8.51
C LYS A 4 -8.85 -0.62 -7.42
N ILE A 5 -8.96 0.64 -7.81
CA ILE A 5 -9.20 1.73 -6.88
C ILE A 5 -10.71 1.98 -6.85
N THR A 6 -11.32 1.82 -5.68
CA THR A 6 -12.78 1.96 -5.54
C THR A 6 -13.21 3.28 -4.92
N LYS A 7 -12.29 3.93 -4.16
CA LYS A 7 -12.60 5.19 -3.52
C LYS A 7 -11.32 5.97 -3.26
N ILE A 8 -11.37 7.28 -3.47
CA ILE A 8 -10.29 8.19 -3.12
C ILE A 8 -10.87 9.26 -2.20
N ASP A 9 -10.26 9.47 -1.04
CA ASP A 9 -10.67 10.45 -0.06
C ASP A 9 -9.43 11.18 0.43
N GLY A 10 -9.16 12.36 -0.16
CA GLY A 10 -7.92 13.08 0.09
C GLY A 10 -6.70 12.25 -0.31
N ASN A 11 -5.80 12.03 0.63
CA ASN A 11 -4.61 11.21 0.40
C ASN A 11 -4.87 9.71 0.58
N ARG A 12 -6.07 9.34 1.03
CA ARG A 12 -6.38 7.94 1.30
C ARG A 12 -7.06 7.30 0.11
N GLN A 13 -6.54 6.17 -0.31
CA GLN A 13 -7.10 5.39 -1.41
C GLN A 13 -7.49 3.99 -0.92
N PHE A 14 -8.63 3.53 -1.40
CA PHE A 14 -9.22 2.24 -1.04
C PHE A 14 -9.41 1.42 -2.30
N GLY A 15 -9.25 0.13 -2.18
CA GLY A 15 -9.47 -0.74 -3.33
C GLY A 15 -9.17 -2.20 -3.04
N THR A 16 -8.88 -2.93 -4.11
CA THR A 16 -8.49 -4.34 -4.02
C THR A 16 -7.24 -4.59 -4.85
N ILE A 17 -6.46 -5.56 -4.43
CA ILE A 17 -5.32 -6.06 -5.18
C ILE A 17 -5.38 -7.59 -5.19
N GLY A 18 -5.50 -8.17 -6.39
CA GLY A 18 -5.68 -9.62 -6.52
C GLY A 18 -6.85 -10.13 -5.70
N GLY A 19 -7.96 -9.35 -5.63
CA GLY A 19 -9.16 -9.69 -4.89
C GLY A 19 -9.09 -9.43 -3.38
N VAL A 20 -7.98 -8.93 -2.85
CA VAL A 20 -7.83 -8.64 -1.42
C VAL A 20 -7.98 -7.14 -1.18
N MET A 21 -8.77 -6.77 -0.18
CA MET A 21 -9.01 -5.36 0.14
C MET A 21 -7.76 -4.71 0.70
N PHE A 22 -7.54 -3.47 0.31
CA PHE A 22 -6.48 -2.65 0.88
C PHE A 22 -6.94 -1.20 1.03
N ASN A 23 -6.24 -0.45 1.87
CA ASN A 23 -6.26 1.01 1.82
C ASN A 23 -4.86 1.54 2.07
N ALA A 24 -4.59 2.72 1.53
CA ALA A 24 -3.28 3.33 1.63
C ALA A 24 -3.42 4.84 1.76
N LYS A 25 -2.49 5.45 2.50
CA LYS A 25 -2.34 6.90 2.52
C LYS A 25 -1.14 7.23 1.66
N VAL A 26 -1.39 7.94 0.57
CA VAL A 26 -0.40 8.20 -0.47
C VAL A 26 -0.24 9.71 -0.64
N TYR A 27 0.99 10.20 -0.45
CA TYR A 27 1.30 11.61 -0.65
C TYR A 27 1.83 11.85 -2.06
N ASP A 28 1.84 13.12 -2.48
CA ASP A 28 2.34 13.49 -3.81
C ASP A 28 3.86 13.39 -3.90
N GLU A 29 4.53 13.51 -2.76
CA GLU A 29 5.99 13.50 -2.68
C GLU A 29 6.49 12.33 -1.83
N PRO A 30 7.61 11.72 -2.19
CA PRO A 30 8.24 10.71 -1.33
C PRO A 30 8.66 11.29 0.01
N SER A 31 8.72 10.46 1.04
CA SER A 31 9.19 10.88 2.37
C SER A 31 10.00 9.77 3.04
N ASP A 32 10.75 10.16 4.08
CA ASP A 32 11.53 9.21 4.88
C ASP A 32 10.63 8.23 5.64
N PHE A 33 9.35 8.57 5.82
CA PHE A 33 8.38 7.72 6.50
C PHE A 33 7.61 6.81 5.55
N GLY A 34 7.78 6.98 4.23
CA GLY A 34 7.12 6.14 3.25
C GLY A 34 7.79 4.78 3.11
N ILE A 35 7.04 3.78 2.64
CA ILE A 35 7.60 2.47 2.34
C ILE A 35 8.70 2.65 1.27
N ASN A 36 9.90 2.16 1.57
CA ASN A 36 11.08 2.33 0.72
C ASN A 36 11.37 3.80 0.38
N ASN A 37 11.11 4.70 1.35
CA ASN A 37 11.26 6.14 1.16
C ASN A 37 10.42 6.67 0.00
N GLY A 38 9.28 6.04 -0.25
CA GLY A 38 8.37 6.42 -1.33
C GLY A 38 7.17 7.23 -0.83
N LYS A 39 6.08 7.15 -1.59
CA LYS A 39 4.89 7.98 -1.37
C LYS A 39 3.88 7.39 -0.39
N ILE A 40 3.94 6.08 -0.11
CA ILE A 40 2.98 5.42 0.77
C ILE A 40 3.43 5.56 2.21
N SER A 41 2.70 6.35 3.01
CA SER A 41 2.99 6.52 4.44
C SER A 41 2.21 5.56 5.33
N LYS A 42 1.06 5.05 4.85
CA LYS A 42 0.26 4.05 5.53
C LYS A 42 -0.25 3.05 4.51
N LEU A 43 -0.25 1.77 4.87
CA LEU A 43 -0.75 0.70 4.02
C LEU A 43 -1.35 -0.39 4.89
N TRP A 44 -2.59 -0.75 4.59
CA TRP A 44 -3.25 -1.89 5.18
C TRP A 44 -3.71 -2.82 4.05
N ILE A 45 -3.36 -4.08 4.16
CA ILE A 45 -3.84 -5.14 3.26
C ILE A 45 -4.47 -6.21 4.15
N ASP A 46 -5.73 -6.50 3.90
CA ASP A 46 -6.54 -7.38 4.76
C ASP A 46 -5.83 -8.70 5.07
N GLY A 47 -5.55 -8.92 6.36
CA GLY A 47 -4.90 -10.13 6.85
C GLY A 47 -3.45 -10.32 6.43
N MET A 48 -2.84 -9.39 5.70
CA MET A 48 -1.52 -9.60 5.09
C MET A 48 -0.45 -8.63 5.56
N ALA A 49 -0.77 -7.35 5.73
CA ALA A 49 0.23 -6.35 6.05
C ALA A 49 -0.37 -5.13 6.70
N ASN A 50 0.41 -4.44 7.54
CA ASN A 50 0.02 -3.18 8.12
C ASN A 50 1.28 -2.32 8.30
N TYR A 51 1.28 -1.16 7.67
CA TYR A 51 2.37 -0.19 7.73
C TYR A 51 1.82 1.17 8.12
N ASP A 52 2.35 1.77 9.20
CA ASP A 52 1.98 3.10 9.65
C ASP A 52 3.27 3.85 10.01
N ARG A 53 3.90 4.45 8.99
CA ARG A 53 5.21 5.10 9.09
C ARG A 53 6.30 4.17 9.62
N GLY A 54 6.07 2.88 9.52
CA GLY A 54 6.89 1.77 9.96
C GLY A 54 6.05 0.51 9.95
N TRP A 55 6.69 -0.66 9.95
CA TRP A 55 5.96 -1.92 9.87
C TRP A 55 5.36 -2.31 11.22
N ASP A 56 4.02 -2.41 11.28
CA ASP A 56 3.30 -3.02 12.41
C ASP A 56 3.07 -4.51 12.16
N LYS A 57 2.75 -4.87 10.93
CA LYS A 57 2.64 -6.27 10.50
C LYS A 57 3.39 -6.43 9.19
N ILE A 58 4.53 -7.12 9.26
CA ILE A 58 5.37 -7.39 8.09
C ILE A 58 4.70 -8.49 7.25
N PRO A 59 4.68 -8.35 5.90
CA PRO A 59 4.18 -9.43 5.06
C PRO A 59 5.03 -10.69 5.27
N GLN A 60 4.36 -11.84 5.55
CA GLN A 60 5.05 -13.07 5.91
C GLN A 60 4.95 -14.16 4.85
N THR A 61 4.19 -13.93 3.79
CA THR A 61 4.04 -14.88 2.68
C THR A 61 4.46 -14.21 1.39
N GLN A 62 4.78 -15.03 0.38
CA GLN A 62 5.07 -14.50 -0.94
C GLN A 62 3.88 -13.75 -1.52
N LYS A 63 2.66 -14.23 -1.27
CA LYS A 63 1.44 -13.56 -1.73
C LYS A 63 1.30 -12.17 -1.11
N ALA A 64 1.56 -12.05 0.18
CA ALA A 64 1.50 -10.77 0.89
C ALA A 64 2.61 -9.84 0.42
N PHE A 65 3.84 -10.33 0.33
CA PHE A 65 4.99 -9.54 -0.11
C PHE A 65 4.80 -9.03 -1.53
N ARG A 66 4.30 -9.87 -2.43
CA ARG A 66 4.06 -9.48 -3.81
C ARG A 66 3.02 -8.36 -3.90
N ARG A 67 1.96 -8.42 -3.09
CA ARG A 67 0.95 -7.36 -3.06
C ARG A 67 1.53 -6.04 -2.57
N VAL A 68 2.32 -6.06 -1.52
CA VAL A 68 3.00 -4.85 -1.03
C VAL A 68 3.89 -4.27 -2.13
N LYS A 69 4.71 -5.10 -2.76
CA LYS A 69 5.61 -4.67 -3.81
C LYS A 69 4.86 -4.03 -4.98
N GLU A 70 3.79 -4.65 -5.44
CA GLU A 70 3.04 -4.14 -6.58
C GLU A 70 2.30 -2.84 -6.25
N LEU A 71 1.78 -2.69 -5.03
CA LEU A 71 1.17 -1.45 -4.59
C LEU A 71 2.20 -0.32 -4.47
N VAL A 72 3.37 -0.60 -3.93
CA VAL A 72 4.46 0.37 -3.86
C VAL A 72 4.84 0.84 -5.26
N GLU A 73 5.05 -0.07 -6.19
CA GLU A 73 5.37 0.28 -7.57
C GLU A 73 4.25 1.10 -8.22
N TYR A 74 3.01 0.70 -8.01
CA TYR A 74 1.86 1.38 -8.59
C TYR A 74 1.78 2.83 -8.10
N PHE A 75 1.82 3.06 -6.79
CA PHE A 75 1.64 4.39 -6.24
C PHE A 75 2.87 5.28 -6.42
N ASP A 76 4.06 4.73 -6.41
CA ASP A 76 5.27 5.53 -6.62
C ASP A 76 5.41 6.02 -8.06
N ARG A 77 4.75 5.34 -9.02
CA ARG A 77 4.75 5.76 -10.43
C ARG A 77 3.61 6.71 -10.77
N HIS A 78 2.59 6.74 -9.99
CA HIS A 78 1.40 7.55 -10.24
C HIS A 78 1.31 8.65 -9.22
#